data_113c4aea66c9aefb0564a3e65a9d2a85
#
_entry.id   113c4aea66c9aefb0564a3e65a9d2a85
#
_cell.length_a   1.000
_cell.length_b   1.000
_cell.length_c   1.000
_cell.angle_alpha   90.00
_cell.angle_beta   90.00
_cell.angle_gamma   90.00
#
_symmetry.space_group_name_H-M   'P 1'
#
loop_
_entity.id
_entity.type
_entity.pdbx_description
1 polymer ?
#
loop_
_entity_poly.entity_id
_entity_poly.type
_entity_poly.pdbx_seq_one_letter_code
_entity_poly.pdbx_strand_id
1 'polypeptide(L)'
;PEPMGDAGGHPYAETSFRWVDPDHAYWRDRKLALHIAFLTAARLVAEPFFYSDGRLRTWRASQLLEAVDCTQAKNTPNFGEAIIAPVHLPRGLVGAVFWCSREPVGVEALFDKHAGDLHNLALKLVATHNEARGRPRNATVPQTLTRREVQCLRWAAAGKTDGEIGIILSLSVSTVRFHLRNAAAKLGATGRAQS
;
A
#
# COMPACT_ATOMS: atom_id res chain seq x y z
N PRO A 1 -6.45 0.96 5.48
CA PRO A 1 -6.67 0.06 4.35
C PRO A 1 -8.17 -0.14 4.16
N GLU A 2 -8.62 0.01 2.92
CA GLU A 2 -10.00 -0.26 2.57
C GLU A 2 -10.06 -1.60 1.84
N PRO A 3 -11.01 -2.49 2.15
CA PRO A 3 -11.21 -3.71 1.41
C PRO A 3 -11.71 -3.40 0.00
N MET A 4 -11.44 -4.28 -0.95
CA MET A 4 -12.09 -4.21 -2.25
C MET A 4 -13.60 -4.40 -2.09
N GLY A 5 -14.40 -3.59 -2.76
CA GLY A 5 -15.85 -3.62 -2.68
C GLY A 5 -16.52 -3.35 -4.01
N ASP A 6 -17.83 -3.55 -4.06
CA ASP A 6 -18.69 -3.26 -5.19
C ASP A 6 -18.89 -1.74 -5.41
N ALA A 7 -19.67 -1.39 -6.41
CA ALA A 7 -20.00 0.00 -6.72
C ALA A 7 -20.81 0.69 -5.60
N GLY A 8 -21.50 -0.08 -4.76
CA GLY A 8 -22.22 0.39 -3.57
C GLY A 8 -21.35 0.56 -2.33
N GLY A 9 -20.06 0.20 -2.43
CA GLY A 9 -19.11 0.27 -1.31
C GLY A 9 -19.16 -0.92 -0.36
N HIS A 10 -19.90 -1.99 -0.68
CA HIS A 10 -19.94 -3.19 0.15
C HIS A 10 -18.69 -4.04 -0.10
N PRO A 11 -17.94 -4.43 0.94
CA PRO A 11 -16.75 -5.25 0.78
C PRO A 11 -17.06 -6.60 0.11
N TYR A 12 -16.28 -6.99 -0.89
CA TYR A 12 -16.40 -8.31 -1.50
C TYR A 12 -16.18 -9.45 -0.50
N ALA A 13 -15.42 -9.21 0.55
CA ALA A 13 -15.25 -10.16 1.64
C ALA A 13 -16.57 -10.45 2.39
N GLU A 14 -17.53 -9.52 2.37
CA GLU A 14 -18.86 -9.70 2.99
C GLU A 14 -19.90 -10.25 2.01
N THR A 15 -19.72 -10.03 0.70
CA THR A 15 -20.72 -10.36 -0.32
C THR A 15 -20.34 -11.59 -1.17
N SER A 16 -19.16 -11.57 -1.78
CA SER A 16 -18.75 -12.54 -2.79
C SER A 16 -17.74 -13.57 -2.27
N PHE A 17 -16.91 -13.20 -1.30
CA PHE A 17 -15.85 -14.05 -0.74
C PHE A 17 -16.09 -14.33 0.75
N ARG A 18 -17.19 -14.98 1.07
CA ARG A 18 -17.67 -15.24 2.45
C ARG A 18 -16.89 -16.30 3.23
N TRP A 19 -15.67 -16.57 2.86
CA TRP A 19 -14.83 -17.55 3.54
C TRP A 19 -14.12 -17.02 4.79
N VAL A 20 -14.16 -15.71 5.01
CA VAL A 20 -13.64 -15.06 6.23
C VAL A 20 -14.77 -14.99 7.26
N ASP A 21 -14.44 -15.36 8.51
CA ASP A 21 -15.36 -15.19 9.64
C ASP A 21 -15.80 -13.73 9.74
N PRO A 22 -17.12 -13.45 9.72
CA PRO A 22 -17.63 -12.08 9.84
C PRO A 22 -17.14 -11.33 11.08
N ASP A 23 -16.81 -12.06 12.15
CA ASP A 23 -16.29 -11.48 13.39
C ASP A 23 -14.84 -10.99 13.23
N HIS A 24 -14.13 -11.45 12.21
CA HIS A 24 -12.78 -11.00 11.86
C HIS A 24 -12.76 -9.89 10.81
N ALA A 25 -13.79 -9.06 10.75
CA ALA A 25 -13.90 -7.94 9.83
C ALA A 25 -12.92 -6.80 10.19
N TYR A 26 -11.62 -7.06 10.07
CA TYR A 26 -10.54 -6.11 10.39
C TYR A 26 -10.65 -4.76 9.65
N TRP A 27 -11.36 -4.74 8.52
CA TRP A 27 -11.64 -3.50 7.78
C TRP A 27 -12.61 -2.56 8.49
N ARG A 28 -13.38 -3.05 9.47
CA ARG A 28 -14.27 -2.23 10.30
C ARG A 28 -13.50 -1.47 11.38
N ASP A 29 -12.37 -2.00 11.83
CA ASP A 29 -11.46 -1.31 12.75
C ASP A 29 -10.20 -0.85 12.02
N ARG A 30 -10.15 0.45 11.73
CA ARG A 30 -9.03 1.07 11.02
C ARG A 30 -7.70 0.94 11.77
N LYS A 31 -7.75 0.93 13.12
CA LYS A 31 -6.54 0.76 13.94
C LYS A 31 -6.02 -0.66 13.82
N LEU A 32 -6.88 -1.64 13.96
CA LEU A 32 -6.53 -3.06 13.82
C LEU A 32 -5.95 -3.33 12.43
N ALA A 33 -6.59 -2.82 11.39
CA ALA A 33 -6.15 -2.97 10.01
C ALA A 33 -4.74 -2.40 9.74
N LEU A 34 -4.30 -1.37 10.46
CA LEU A 34 -2.97 -0.79 10.32
C LEU A 34 -1.88 -1.65 10.98
N HIS A 35 -2.23 -2.47 11.96
CA HIS A 35 -1.30 -3.31 12.73
C HIS A 35 -1.26 -4.76 12.24
N ILE A 36 -2.03 -5.13 11.23
CA ILE A 36 -1.95 -6.49 10.66
C ILE A 36 -0.57 -6.71 10.06
N ALA A 37 0.13 -7.75 10.55
CA ALA A 37 1.47 -8.13 10.14
C ALA A 37 1.63 -8.20 8.61
N PHE A 38 0.66 -8.79 7.92
CA PHE A 38 0.70 -8.95 6.46
C PHE A 38 0.60 -7.64 5.68
N LEU A 39 -0.20 -6.68 6.16
CA LEU A 39 -0.29 -5.35 5.55
C LEU A 39 0.95 -4.52 5.82
N THR A 40 1.57 -4.69 6.99
CA THR A 40 2.86 -4.09 7.30
C THR A 40 3.94 -4.65 6.38
N ALA A 41 4.03 -5.98 6.26
CA ALA A 41 4.96 -6.64 5.35
C ALA A 41 4.73 -6.22 3.88
N ALA A 42 3.47 -6.18 3.42
CA ALA A 42 3.14 -5.77 2.05
C ALA A 42 3.53 -4.33 1.69
N ARG A 43 3.77 -3.47 2.68
CA ARG A 43 4.33 -2.12 2.45
C ARG A 43 5.85 -2.11 2.37
N LEU A 44 6.51 -3.09 2.99
CA LEU A 44 7.96 -3.17 3.08
C LEU A 44 8.57 -3.91 1.90
N VAL A 45 7.86 -4.90 1.35
CA VAL A 45 8.36 -5.72 0.23
C VAL A 45 7.41 -5.66 -0.96
N ALA A 46 7.96 -5.74 -2.17
CA ALA A 46 7.19 -5.75 -3.41
C ALA A 46 7.01 -7.16 -3.98
N GLU A 47 7.78 -8.14 -3.49
CA GLU A 47 7.71 -9.53 -3.90
C GLU A 47 6.67 -10.30 -3.08
N PRO A 48 6.04 -11.36 -3.62
CA PRO A 48 5.17 -12.24 -2.87
C PRO A 48 5.89 -12.86 -1.69
N PHE A 49 5.13 -13.16 -0.65
CA PHE A 49 5.64 -13.87 0.52
C PHE A 49 4.54 -14.76 1.09
N PHE A 50 4.90 -15.69 1.95
CA PHE A 50 3.96 -16.58 2.59
C PHE A 50 4.12 -16.58 4.11
N TYR A 51 3.05 -16.94 4.78
CA TYR A 51 2.99 -17.12 6.21
C TYR A 51 2.80 -18.59 6.54
N SER A 52 3.68 -19.11 7.39
CA SER A 52 3.58 -20.46 7.98
C SER A 52 4.28 -20.45 9.33
N ASP A 53 3.74 -21.20 10.28
CA ASP A 53 4.34 -21.39 11.63
C ASP A 53 4.67 -20.10 12.38
N GLY A 54 3.87 -19.07 12.19
CA GLY A 54 4.08 -17.78 12.85
C GLY A 54 5.17 -16.91 12.24
N ARG A 55 5.62 -17.21 11.02
CA ARG A 55 6.71 -16.49 10.33
C ARG A 55 6.33 -16.12 8.91
N LEU A 56 6.90 -15.01 8.44
CA LEU A 56 6.85 -14.60 7.05
C LEU A 56 8.13 -15.01 6.32
N ARG A 57 7.97 -15.59 5.14
CA ARG A 57 9.08 -16.05 4.30
C ARG A 57 8.82 -15.73 2.83
N THR A 58 9.89 -15.67 2.06
CA THR A 58 9.87 -15.55 0.60
C THR A 58 10.98 -16.43 0.02
N TRP A 59 11.24 -16.38 -1.29
CA TRP A 59 12.25 -17.19 -1.97
C TRP A 59 13.69 -17.07 -1.41
N ARG A 60 13.93 -16.01 -0.61
CA ARG A 60 15.24 -15.70 -0.04
C ARG A 60 15.09 -15.20 1.39
N ALA A 61 16.17 -15.22 2.15
CA ALA A 61 16.18 -14.57 3.45
C ALA A 61 15.86 -13.08 3.32
N SER A 62 14.96 -12.57 4.15
CA SER A 62 14.53 -11.18 4.14
C SER A 62 14.45 -10.64 5.57
N GLN A 63 15.42 -9.83 5.93
CA GLN A 63 15.45 -9.16 7.24
C GLN A 63 14.19 -8.31 7.48
N LEU A 64 13.61 -7.73 6.41
CA LEU A 64 12.39 -6.94 6.50
C LEU A 64 11.19 -7.79 6.91
N LEU A 65 11.06 -9.00 6.37
CA LEU A 65 9.97 -9.92 6.73
C LEU A 65 10.21 -10.54 8.11
N GLU A 66 11.43 -10.86 8.46
CA GLU A 66 11.82 -11.40 9.78
C GLU A 66 11.55 -10.42 10.92
N ALA A 67 11.64 -9.11 10.65
CA ALA A 67 11.36 -8.06 11.63
C ALA A 67 9.87 -7.81 11.88
N VAL A 68 8.97 -8.39 11.08
CA VAL A 68 7.52 -8.20 11.26
C VAL A 68 7.00 -9.09 12.37
N ASP A 69 6.37 -8.48 13.36
CA ASP A 69 5.71 -9.21 14.46
C ASP A 69 4.44 -9.92 13.97
N CYS A 70 4.48 -11.24 13.97
CA CYS A 70 3.38 -12.11 13.57
C CYS A 70 2.59 -12.70 14.77
N THR A 71 2.80 -12.22 15.97
CA THR A 71 2.17 -12.77 17.19
C THR A 71 0.65 -12.78 17.10
N GLN A 72 0.04 -11.71 16.59
CA GLN A 72 -1.41 -11.64 16.41
C GLN A 72 -1.91 -12.67 15.39
N ALA A 73 -1.23 -12.81 14.27
CA ALA A 73 -1.60 -13.79 13.24
C ALA A 73 -1.53 -15.22 13.79
N LYS A 74 -0.49 -15.53 14.56
CA LYS A 74 -0.32 -16.83 15.21
C LYS A 74 -1.44 -17.15 16.22
N ASN A 75 -1.95 -16.14 16.89
CA ASN A 75 -3.00 -16.29 17.91
C ASN A 75 -4.42 -16.14 17.33
N THR A 76 -4.56 -15.91 16.01
CA THR A 76 -5.86 -15.80 15.36
C THR A 76 -6.45 -17.20 15.17
N PRO A 77 -7.61 -17.53 15.76
CA PRO A 77 -8.27 -18.82 15.57
C PRO A 77 -8.60 -19.03 14.10
N ASN A 78 -8.48 -20.28 13.64
CA ASN A 78 -8.81 -20.67 12.27
C ASN A 78 -7.98 -19.98 11.18
N PHE A 79 -6.77 -19.53 11.50
CA PHE A 79 -5.82 -18.99 10.55
C PHE A 79 -4.52 -19.81 10.58
N GLY A 80 -4.29 -20.59 9.55
CA GLY A 80 -3.14 -21.51 9.46
C GLY A 80 -2.03 -20.97 8.58
N GLU A 81 -2.25 -20.98 7.29
CA GLU A 81 -1.24 -20.60 6.29
C GLU A 81 -1.78 -19.57 5.31
N ALA A 82 -0.90 -18.77 4.69
CA ALA A 82 -1.30 -17.80 3.68
C ALA A 82 -0.20 -17.52 2.67
N ILE A 83 -0.60 -17.22 1.42
CA ILE A 83 0.24 -16.55 0.42
C ILE A 83 -0.25 -15.11 0.30
N ILE A 84 0.67 -14.18 0.30
CA ILE A 84 0.39 -12.76 0.21
C ILE A 84 1.12 -12.19 -1.00
N ALA A 85 0.37 -11.52 -1.88
CA ALA A 85 0.91 -10.83 -3.03
C ALA A 85 0.70 -9.31 -2.87
N PRO A 86 1.75 -8.56 -2.50
CA PRO A 86 1.69 -7.11 -2.44
C PRO A 86 1.64 -6.52 -3.86
N VAL A 87 0.95 -5.41 -4.00
CA VAL A 87 0.85 -4.67 -5.26
C VAL A 87 1.11 -3.20 -5.00
N HIS A 88 2.16 -2.69 -5.60
CA HIS A 88 2.54 -1.29 -5.49
C HIS A 88 2.17 -0.58 -6.79
N LEU A 89 1.16 0.28 -6.73
CA LEU A 89 0.70 1.07 -7.85
C LEU A 89 1.27 2.48 -7.81
N PRO A 90 1.25 3.21 -8.95
CA PRO A 90 1.67 4.61 -9.00
C PRO A 90 1.00 5.47 -7.93
N ARG A 91 1.68 6.55 -7.52
CA ARG A 91 1.23 7.51 -6.49
C ARG A 91 1.21 6.94 -5.06
N GLY A 92 2.03 5.90 -4.79
CA GLY A 92 2.16 5.33 -3.45
C GLY A 92 0.94 4.52 -2.99
N LEU A 93 0.06 4.13 -3.91
CA LEU A 93 -1.03 3.22 -3.58
C LEU A 93 -0.46 1.80 -3.39
N VAL A 94 -0.70 1.23 -2.22
CA VAL A 94 -0.31 -0.14 -1.90
C VAL A 94 -1.56 -0.96 -1.67
N GLY A 95 -1.69 -2.06 -2.38
CA GLY A 95 -2.70 -3.09 -2.18
C GLY A 95 -2.03 -4.42 -1.87
N ALA A 96 -2.82 -5.40 -1.45
CA ALA A 96 -2.39 -6.78 -1.33
C ALA A 96 -3.56 -7.74 -1.52
N VAL A 97 -3.27 -8.92 -2.06
CA VAL A 97 -4.22 -10.01 -2.15
C VAL A 97 -3.71 -11.15 -1.27
N PHE A 98 -4.62 -11.77 -0.53
CA PHE A 98 -4.33 -12.82 0.42
C PHE A 98 -5.05 -14.09 0.00
N TRP A 99 -4.34 -15.20 -0.07
CA TRP A 99 -4.89 -16.55 -0.18
C TRP A 99 -4.58 -17.27 1.11
N CYS A 100 -5.60 -17.51 1.92
CA CYS A 100 -5.45 -18.05 3.26
C CYS A 100 -6.07 -19.44 3.35
N SER A 101 -5.48 -20.31 4.17
CA SER A 101 -6.04 -21.58 4.57
C SER A 101 -6.17 -21.65 6.09
N ARG A 102 -7.21 -22.34 6.56
CA ARG A 102 -7.40 -22.65 8.00
C ARG A 102 -6.50 -23.80 8.44
N GLU A 103 -6.28 -24.74 7.53
CA GLU A 103 -5.48 -25.93 7.78
C GLU A 103 -4.12 -25.81 7.09
N PRO A 104 -3.10 -26.48 7.58
CA PRO A 104 -1.84 -26.60 6.88
C PRO A 104 -2.04 -27.26 5.51
N VAL A 105 -1.66 -26.56 4.45
CA VAL A 105 -1.80 -27.04 3.05
C VAL A 105 -0.43 -27.22 2.38
N GLY A 106 0.65 -27.06 3.14
CA GLY A 106 2.01 -27.08 2.60
C GLY A 106 2.28 -25.84 1.74
N VAL A 107 1.99 -24.69 2.30
CA VAL A 107 2.03 -23.39 1.60
C VAL A 107 3.36 -23.11 0.92
N GLU A 108 4.49 -23.60 1.45
CA GLU A 108 5.82 -23.41 0.86
C GLU A 108 5.91 -24.03 -0.54
N ALA A 109 5.46 -25.28 -0.72
CA ALA A 109 5.43 -25.92 -2.02
C ALA A 109 4.46 -25.25 -3.00
N LEU A 110 3.32 -24.76 -2.50
CA LEU A 110 2.36 -23.98 -3.30
C LEU A 110 2.96 -22.62 -3.70
N PHE A 111 3.67 -21.98 -2.79
CA PHE A 111 4.35 -20.73 -3.04
C PHE A 111 5.42 -20.86 -4.12
N ASP A 112 6.30 -21.83 -4.01
CA ASP A 112 7.35 -22.10 -4.99
C ASP A 112 6.78 -22.31 -6.39
N LYS A 113 5.66 -22.99 -6.49
CA LYS A 113 5.03 -23.30 -7.77
C LYS A 113 4.19 -22.16 -8.35
N HIS A 114 3.48 -21.42 -7.51
CA HIS A 114 2.40 -20.54 -7.97
C HIS A 114 2.56 -19.05 -7.58
N ALA A 115 3.56 -18.67 -6.79
CA ALA A 115 3.68 -17.30 -6.31
C ALA A 115 3.75 -16.24 -7.43
N GLY A 116 4.42 -16.55 -8.54
CA GLY A 116 4.50 -15.66 -9.70
C GLY A 116 3.14 -15.44 -10.37
N ASP A 117 2.36 -16.51 -10.58
CA ASP A 117 1.04 -16.43 -11.20
C ASP A 117 0.04 -15.72 -10.28
N LEU A 118 0.09 -16.01 -8.98
CA LEU A 118 -0.73 -15.34 -7.97
C LEU A 118 -0.40 -13.85 -7.88
N HIS A 119 0.88 -13.48 -7.97
CA HIS A 119 1.29 -12.07 -7.99
C HIS A 119 0.77 -11.35 -9.23
N ASN A 120 0.88 -11.96 -10.42
CA ASN A 120 0.33 -11.41 -11.65
C ASN A 120 -1.20 -11.25 -11.57
N LEU A 121 -1.89 -12.22 -10.97
CA LEU A 121 -3.33 -12.13 -10.73
C LEU A 121 -3.65 -10.99 -9.75
N ALA A 122 -2.91 -10.88 -8.65
CA ALA A 122 -3.08 -9.78 -7.69
C ALA A 122 -2.89 -8.42 -8.34
N LEU A 123 -1.85 -8.26 -9.17
CA LEU A 123 -1.61 -7.01 -9.90
C LEU A 123 -2.80 -6.64 -10.79
N LYS A 124 -3.32 -7.59 -11.57
CA LYS A 124 -4.50 -7.37 -12.41
C LYS A 124 -5.73 -7.00 -11.59
N LEU A 125 -6.01 -7.73 -10.52
CA LEU A 125 -7.17 -7.47 -9.65
C LEU A 125 -7.11 -6.08 -9.02
N VAL A 126 -5.98 -5.72 -8.41
CA VAL A 126 -5.81 -4.43 -7.73
C VAL A 126 -5.83 -3.28 -8.74
N ALA A 127 -5.17 -3.43 -9.88
CA ALA A 127 -5.16 -2.42 -10.93
C ALA A 127 -6.57 -2.18 -11.50
N THR A 128 -7.28 -3.24 -11.89
CA THR A 128 -8.65 -3.15 -12.43
C THR A 128 -9.61 -2.56 -11.39
N HIS A 129 -9.51 -2.99 -10.13
CA HIS A 129 -10.34 -2.42 -9.07
C HIS A 129 -10.08 -0.93 -8.86
N ASN A 130 -8.79 -0.52 -8.88
CA ASN A 130 -8.42 0.88 -8.75
C ASN A 130 -8.92 1.72 -9.93
N GLU A 131 -8.93 1.16 -11.14
CA GLU A 131 -9.49 1.81 -12.34
C GLU A 131 -11.01 1.91 -12.26
N ALA A 132 -11.70 0.85 -11.83
CA ALA A 132 -13.15 0.79 -11.72
C ALA A 132 -13.72 1.75 -10.66
N ARG A 133 -13.01 1.95 -9.56
CA ARG A 133 -13.37 2.94 -8.52
C ARG A 133 -13.31 4.39 -9.02
N GLY A 134 -12.86 4.57 -10.24
CA GLY A 134 -12.79 5.87 -10.88
C GLY A 134 -11.65 6.72 -10.33
N ARG A 135 -10.71 7.02 -11.18
CA ARG A 135 -9.97 8.27 -11.01
C ARG A 135 -11.01 9.36 -10.79
N PRO A 136 -10.85 10.26 -9.80
CA PRO A 136 -11.64 11.48 -9.85
C PRO A 136 -11.55 12.01 -11.28
N ARG A 137 -12.67 12.37 -11.89
CA ARG A 137 -12.81 12.82 -13.30
C ARG A 137 -11.82 13.93 -13.71
N ASN A 138 -11.09 14.48 -12.73
CA ASN A 138 -10.01 15.46 -12.85
C ASN A 138 -8.61 14.86 -12.65
N ALA A 139 -8.39 13.58 -12.94
CA ALA A 139 -7.02 13.08 -13.11
C ALA A 139 -6.41 13.76 -14.34
N THR A 140 -5.99 15.00 -14.15
CA THR A 140 -5.08 15.69 -15.06
C THR A 140 -3.95 14.73 -15.41
N VAL A 141 -3.67 14.59 -16.70
CA VAL A 141 -2.47 13.94 -17.23
C VAL A 141 -1.32 14.27 -16.28
N PRO A 142 -0.46 13.29 -15.89
CA PRO A 142 0.64 13.55 -14.99
C PRO A 142 1.42 14.76 -15.49
N GLN A 143 1.22 15.91 -14.86
CA GLN A 143 1.96 17.11 -15.23
C GLN A 143 3.35 16.94 -14.65
N THR A 144 4.36 16.96 -15.51
CA THR A 144 5.74 16.94 -15.09
C THR A 144 6.05 18.16 -14.21
N LEU A 145 6.69 17.89 -13.08
CA LEU A 145 7.16 18.97 -12.22
C LEU A 145 8.22 19.79 -12.94
N THR A 146 8.13 21.08 -12.84
CA THR A 146 9.18 21.98 -13.35
C THR A 146 10.44 21.87 -12.47
N ARG A 147 11.58 22.24 -13.01
CA ARG A 147 12.84 22.24 -12.25
C ARG A 147 12.75 23.06 -10.95
N ARG A 148 12.03 24.18 -10.96
CA ARG A 148 11.84 25.03 -9.78
C ARG A 148 10.93 24.40 -8.73
N GLU A 149 9.87 23.72 -9.16
CA GLU A 149 8.99 22.94 -8.28
C GLU A 149 9.77 21.82 -7.58
N VAL A 150 10.60 21.06 -8.35
CA VAL A 150 11.45 20.01 -7.78
C VAL A 150 12.46 20.59 -6.78
N GLN A 151 13.09 21.72 -7.08
CA GLN A 151 14.04 22.36 -6.16
C GLN A 151 13.36 22.78 -4.84
N CYS A 152 12.19 23.43 -4.92
CA CYS A 152 11.43 23.81 -3.74
C CYS A 152 11.00 22.60 -2.91
N LEU A 153 10.51 21.53 -3.55
CA LEU A 153 10.12 20.29 -2.87
C LEU A 153 11.30 19.63 -2.16
N ARG A 154 12.47 19.56 -2.79
CA ARG A 154 13.67 18.96 -2.17
C ARG A 154 14.07 19.67 -0.87
N TRP A 155 14.04 20.98 -0.87
CA TRP A 155 14.37 21.76 0.33
C TRP A 155 13.27 21.68 1.39
N ALA A 156 11.99 21.64 0.97
CA ALA A 156 10.88 21.41 1.88
C ALA A 156 10.96 20.02 2.54
N ALA A 157 11.30 18.98 1.78
CA ALA A 157 11.53 17.63 2.31
C ALA A 157 12.74 17.57 3.27
N ALA A 158 13.74 18.42 3.07
CA ALA A 158 14.86 18.61 4.00
C ALA A 158 14.49 19.46 5.24
N GLY A 159 13.20 19.78 5.44
CA GLY A 159 12.72 20.50 6.61
C GLY A 159 12.93 22.03 6.57
N LYS A 160 13.32 22.61 5.44
CA LYS A 160 13.51 24.06 5.31
C LYS A 160 12.19 24.81 5.27
N THR A 161 12.15 25.96 5.92
CA THR A 161 11.02 26.89 5.86
C THR A 161 10.98 27.61 4.51
N ASP A 162 9.81 28.18 4.15
CA ASP A 162 9.66 28.94 2.90
C ASP A 162 10.64 30.11 2.80
N GLY A 163 10.97 30.74 3.95
CA GLY A 163 11.97 31.83 4.03
C GLY A 163 13.38 31.34 3.71
N GLU A 164 13.81 30.23 4.32
CA GLU A 164 15.12 29.63 4.07
C GLU A 164 15.24 29.15 2.61
N ILE A 165 14.19 28.56 2.07
CA ILE A 165 14.13 28.13 0.66
C ILE A 165 14.27 29.35 -0.25
N GLY A 166 13.61 30.46 0.09
CA GLY A 166 13.72 31.72 -0.64
C GLY A 166 15.16 32.21 -0.69
N ILE A 167 15.87 32.21 0.44
CA ILE A 167 17.30 32.61 0.53
C ILE A 167 18.15 31.63 -0.33
N ILE A 168 17.99 30.31 -0.16
CA ILE A 168 18.81 29.30 -0.85
C ILE A 168 18.65 29.39 -2.37
N LEU A 169 17.42 29.59 -2.85
CA LEU A 169 17.09 29.60 -4.29
C LEU A 169 17.05 30.98 -4.91
N SER A 170 17.34 32.04 -4.13
CA SER A 170 17.25 33.48 -4.52
C SER A 170 15.84 33.80 -5.06
N LEU A 171 14.79 33.39 -4.32
CA LEU A 171 13.39 33.62 -4.63
C LEU A 171 12.68 34.34 -3.50
N SER A 172 11.61 35.07 -3.82
CA SER A 172 10.73 35.61 -2.78
C SER A 172 9.95 34.46 -2.09
N VAL A 173 9.57 34.65 -0.83
CA VAL A 173 8.74 33.69 -0.08
C VAL A 173 7.42 33.38 -0.82
N SER A 174 6.82 34.41 -1.45
CA SER A 174 5.60 34.24 -2.23
C SER A 174 5.82 33.33 -3.46
N THR A 175 6.98 33.46 -4.11
CA THR A 175 7.37 32.61 -5.25
C THR A 175 7.63 31.17 -4.82
N VAL A 176 8.26 30.94 -3.68
CA VAL A 176 8.45 29.61 -3.10
C VAL A 176 7.09 28.94 -2.85
N ARG A 177 6.18 29.65 -2.18
CA ARG A 177 4.80 29.16 -1.92
C ARG A 177 4.03 28.85 -3.21
N PHE A 178 4.20 29.69 -4.24
CA PHE A 178 3.60 29.43 -5.55
C PHE A 178 4.12 28.11 -6.15
N HIS A 179 5.44 27.87 -6.16
CA HIS A 179 6.02 26.64 -6.67
C HIS A 179 5.60 25.42 -5.87
N LEU A 180 5.59 25.48 -4.53
CA LEU A 180 5.15 24.36 -3.68
C LEU A 180 3.67 24.06 -3.87
N ARG A 181 2.80 25.06 -3.99
CA ARG A 181 1.38 24.87 -4.24
C ARG A 181 1.12 24.22 -5.61
N ASN A 182 1.82 24.67 -6.65
CA ASN A 182 1.70 24.08 -7.98
C ASN A 182 2.22 22.65 -8.01
N ALA A 183 3.33 22.38 -7.33
CA ALA A 183 3.86 21.03 -7.19
C ALA A 183 2.88 20.12 -6.46
N ALA A 184 2.30 20.56 -5.34
CA ALA A 184 1.27 19.83 -4.60
C ALA A 184 0.04 19.52 -5.48
N ALA A 185 -0.46 20.49 -6.24
CA ALA A 185 -1.56 20.29 -7.18
C ALA A 185 -1.24 19.25 -8.27
N LYS A 186 -0.02 19.29 -8.83
CA LYS A 186 0.45 18.33 -9.84
C LYS A 186 0.60 16.92 -9.28
N LEU A 187 1.01 16.80 -8.02
CA LEU A 187 1.16 15.52 -7.30
C LEU A 187 -0.16 14.99 -6.74
N GLY A 188 -1.24 15.79 -6.77
CA GLY A 188 -2.52 15.44 -6.16
C GLY A 188 -2.46 15.44 -4.62
N ALA A 189 -1.53 16.17 -4.02
CA ALA A 189 -1.34 16.28 -2.60
C ALA A 189 -2.17 17.45 -2.03
N THR A 190 -2.75 17.28 -0.83
CA THR A 190 -3.61 18.29 -0.19
C THR A 190 -2.89 19.18 0.82
N GLY A 191 -1.60 18.94 1.06
CA GLY A 191 -0.82 19.74 2.01
C GLY A 191 0.69 19.55 1.84
N ARG A 192 1.48 20.46 2.48
CA ARG A 192 2.95 20.46 2.43
C ARG A 192 3.57 19.12 2.87
N ALA A 193 2.96 18.45 3.86
CA ALA A 193 3.45 17.17 4.39
C ALA A 193 3.21 15.98 3.44
N GLN A 194 2.37 16.15 2.41
CA GLN A 194 2.05 15.11 1.43
C GLN A 194 2.79 15.29 0.09
N SER A 195 3.45 16.40 -0.10
CA SER A 195 4.21 16.70 -1.32
C SER A 195 5.65 16.22 -1.22
#